data_f296fc1fe7417b1e00e33cae0a70728b
#
_entry.id   f296fc1fe7417b1e00e33cae0a70728b
#
_cell.length_a   1.000
_cell.length_b   1.000
_cell.length_c   1.000
_cell.angle_alpha   90.00
_cell.angle_beta   90.00
_cell.angle_gamma   90.00
#
_symmetry.space_group_name_H-M   'P 1'
#
loop_
_entity.id
_entity.type
_entity.pdbx_description
1 polymer ?
#
loop_
_entity_poly.entity_id
_entity_poly.type
_entity_poly.pdbx_seq_one_letter_code
_entity_poly.pdbx_strand_id
1 'polypeptide(L)'
;MVGVGALLLLWGLATPCWGLLETVGTLARLDKDELGKAIQNSLVGGPILQNVLGTVTSVNQGLLGSGGLLGGGGLLSYGGVFGVVEELSGLKIEELTLPKVSLKLLPGFGVQLTLHTKVGLHGSGVLGGLLQLAAEVNVSSRVALGMSPRGTPTLVLKRCSTLLGHISLLSGLLPAPLLGVVEQTLFKVLPGVLCPVVDSVLAVVNELLGSVLSLVPLGALGSVEFTLATLPLISNQYIELDINPIVKSVAGDIIDFPKPRLPIKVPPKDDHTSQVTVPLYLFSTVFGLLQSHGVLDIDITTELVPSHVPMTTLDLVALVPEALGKWPPDQHLLLSLRVKELPTVTLQKKKATITIPANIRVLASAPPGTPEALFELNTVMTMNAQLTPAASKLHISLSLERLSAKLASPAHMFDASRLQEWLSTLVRVAYVPKLNVDLDVGIPLPKILNVNFATSALEIIENAVVLTVAS
;
A
#
# COMPACT_ATOMS: atom_id res chain seq x y z
N MET A 1 -1.20 -56.08 -20.88
CA MET A 1 -1.91 -54.84 -21.18
C MET A 1 -2.00 -53.96 -19.95
N VAL A 2 -0.87 -53.46 -19.43
CA VAL A 2 -0.79 -52.59 -18.22
C VAL A 2 0.12 -51.35 -18.48
N GLY A 3 0.43 -51.04 -19.72
CA GLY A 3 1.42 -50.00 -20.05
C GLY A 3 0.91 -48.63 -20.54
N VAL A 4 -0.37 -48.48 -20.84
CA VAL A 4 -0.88 -47.25 -21.48
C VAL A 4 -1.57 -46.30 -20.48
N GLY A 5 -2.08 -46.83 -19.38
CA GLY A 5 -2.76 -46.00 -18.35
C GLY A 5 -1.82 -45.19 -17.46
N ALA A 6 -0.58 -45.60 -17.28
CA ALA A 6 0.40 -44.92 -16.43
C ALA A 6 1.05 -43.72 -17.15
N LEU A 7 1.11 -43.71 -18.47
CA LEU A 7 1.65 -42.60 -19.28
C LEU A 7 0.68 -41.45 -19.42
N LEU A 8 -0.64 -41.69 -19.35
CA LEU A 8 -1.66 -40.65 -19.39
C LEU A 8 -1.81 -39.90 -18.06
N LEU A 9 -1.49 -40.56 -16.94
CA LEU A 9 -1.51 -39.90 -15.62
C LEU A 9 -0.28 -38.99 -15.38
N LEU A 10 0.86 -39.29 -16.04
CA LEU A 10 2.05 -38.43 -15.96
C LEU A 10 1.94 -37.19 -16.87
N TRP A 11 1.13 -37.22 -17.93
CA TRP A 11 0.87 -36.04 -18.77
C TRP A 11 -0.13 -35.07 -18.14
N GLY A 12 -0.98 -35.54 -17.25
CA GLY A 12 -1.93 -34.68 -16.49
C GLY A 12 -1.28 -33.85 -15.39
N LEU A 13 -0.03 -34.18 -14.97
CA LEU A 13 0.70 -33.46 -13.93
C LEU A 13 1.72 -32.43 -14.47
N ALA A 14 1.93 -32.40 -15.78
CA ALA A 14 2.81 -31.44 -16.47
C ALA A 14 2.03 -30.37 -17.20
N THR A 15 0.94 -29.86 -16.62
CA THR A 15 0.43 -28.57 -17.05
C THR A 15 1.44 -27.53 -16.61
N PRO A 16 2.13 -26.84 -17.55
CA PRO A 16 2.98 -25.74 -17.15
C PRO A 16 2.10 -24.73 -16.41
N CYS A 17 2.50 -24.43 -15.18
CA CYS A 17 1.89 -23.39 -14.34
C CYS A 17 2.15 -22.01 -14.97
N TRP A 18 1.60 -21.78 -16.17
CA TRP A 18 1.63 -20.50 -16.91
C TRP A 18 0.41 -19.64 -16.58
N GLY A 19 -0.24 -19.87 -15.42
CA GLY A 19 -1.50 -19.26 -15.07
C GLY A 19 -1.51 -18.42 -13.80
N LEU A 20 -0.38 -17.86 -13.35
CA LEU A 20 -0.32 -17.17 -12.04
C LEU A 20 -0.10 -15.66 -12.13
N LEU A 21 -0.75 -14.99 -13.07
CA LEU A 21 -0.75 -13.52 -13.14
C LEU A 21 -2.17 -12.95 -13.12
N GLU A 22 -3.17 -13.73 -12.74
CA GLU A 22 -4.53 -13.26 -12.58
C GLU A 22 -4.84 -13.11 -11.09
N THR A 23 -5.00 -11.87 -10.64
CA THR A 23 -5.53 -11.56 -9.31
C THR A 23 -6.95 -11.04 -9.43
N VAL A 24 -7.72 -11.19 -8.37
CA VAL A 24 -9.05 -10.57 -8.24
C VAL A 24 -9.06 -9.49 -7.15
N GLY A 25 -7.95 -9.34 -6.45
CA GLY A 25 -7.75 -8.39 -5.36
C GLY A 25 -6.77 -7.27 -5.72
N THR A 26 -6.29 -6.58 -4.71
CA THR A 26 -5.23 -5.59 -4.82
C THR A 26 -3.88 -6.31 -4.81
N LEU A 27 -3.14 -6.23 -5.88
CA LEU A 27 -1.80 -6.81 -5.98
C LEU A 27 -0.75 -5.73 -5.74
N ALA A 28 0.14 -5.94 -4.77
CA ALA A 28 1.28 -5.08 -4.53
C ALA A 28 2.57 -5.81 -4.88
N ARG A 29 3.42 -5.20 -5.72
CA ARG A 29 4.76 -5.67 -6.07
C ARG A 29 5.77 -4.67 -5.56
N LEU A 30 6.48 -5.05 -4.50
CA LEU A 30 7.46 -4.20 -3.85
C LEU A 30 8.86 -4.51 -4.39
N ASP A 31 9.54 -3.49 -4.86
CA ASP A 31 10.94 -3.62 -5.20
C ASP A 31 11.80 -3.88 -3.95
N LYS A 32 12.91 -4.61 -4.14
CA LYS A 32 13.87 -4.90 -3.06
C LYS A 32 14.44 -3.61 -2.44
N ASP A 33 14.56 -2.55 -3.24
CA ASP A 33 15.15 -1.28 -2.78
C ASP A 33 14.24 -0.58 -1.76
N GLU A 34 12.91 -0.69 -1.88
CA GLU A 34 11.97 -0.19 -0.87
C GLU A 34 12.12 -0.91 0.48
N LEU A 35 12.29 -2.23 0.46
CA LEU A 35 12.58 -2.98 1.67
C LEU A 35 13.96 -2.60 2.23
N GLY A 36 14.97 -2.44 1.36
CA GLY A 36 16.30 -2.00 1.74
C GLY A 36 16.28 -0.63 2.41
N LYS A 37 15.54 0.34 1.87
CA LYS A 37 15.33 1.67 2.46
C LYS A 37 14.63 1.59 3.82
N ALA A 38 13.59 0.76 3.96
CA ALA A 38 12.89 0.59 5.23
C ALA A 38 13.84 0.04 6.31
N ILE A 39 14.68 -0.93 5.97
CA ILE A 39 15.72 -1.47 6.85
C ILE A 39 16.76 -0.39 7.19
N GLN A 40 17.26 0.34 6.21
CA GLN A 40 18.25 1.40 6.44
C GLN A 40 17.71 2.51 7.33
N ASN A 41 16.47 2.95 7.09
CA ASN A 41 15.81 3.99 7.88
C ASN A 41 15.57 3.54 9.33
N SER A 42 15.27 2.27 9.57
CA SER A 42 15.11 1.72 10.92
C SER A 42 16.42 1.75 11.71
N LEU A 43 17.56 1.63 11.03
CA LEU A 43 18.88 1.74 11.65
C LEU A 43 19.24 3.20 11.98
N VAL A 44 18.89 4.15 11.11
CA VAL A 44 19.24 5.57 11.27
C VAL A 44 18.40 6.27 12.32
N GLY A 45 17.10 6.03 12.36
CA GLY A 45 16.13 6.81 13.15
C GLY A 45 15.71 6.19 14.47
N GLY A 46 16.18 4.98 14.82
CA GLY A 46 15.67 4.23 15.93
C GLY A 46 16.62 4.09 17.13
N PRO A 47 16.10 3.67 18.28
CA PRO A 47 16.89 3.33 19.47
C PRO A 47 17.76 2.08 19.27
N ILE A 48 17.71 1.44 18.10
CA ILE A 48 18.40 0.18 17.80
C ILE A 48 19.90 0.32 18.03
N LEU A 49 20.54 1.37 17.50
CA LEU A 49 21.97 1.60 17.70
C LEU A 49 22.33 1.91 19.16
N GLN A 50 21.46 2.62 19.88
CA GLN A 50 21.67 2.89 21.31
C GLN A 50 21.58 1.60 22.14
N ASN A 51 20.61 0.73 21.82
CA ASN A 51 20.49 -0.57 22.47
C ASN A 51 21.68 -1.48 22.16
N VAL A 52 22.23 -1.40 20.94
CA VAL A 52 23.46 -2.13 20.57
C VAL A 52 24.65 -1.66 21.38
N LEU A 53 24.83 -0.37 21.58
CA LEU A 53 25.90 0.17 22.44
C LEU A 53 25.76 -0.33 23.87
N GLY A 54 24.54 -0.42 24.41
CA GLY A 54 24.26 -1.05 25.70
C GLY A 54 24.66 -2.54 25.73
N THR A 55 24.39 -3.28 24.68
CA THR A 55 24.81 -4.69 24.51
C THR A 55 26.33 -4.81 24.43
N VAL A 56 26.99 -3.90 23.72
CA VAL A 56 28.46 -3.82 23.62
C VAL A 56 29.07 -3.61 25.02
N THR A 57 28.47 -2.76 25.86
CA THR A 57 28.95 -2.56 27.22
C THR A 57 28.86 -3.86 28.04
N SER A 58 27.79 -4.62 27.93
CA SER A 58 27.64 -5.92 28.62
C SER A 58 28.63 -6.98 28.12
N VAL A 59 28.91 -6.97 26.79
CA VAL A 59 29.90 -7.85 26.17
C VAL A 59 31.32 -7.49 26.63
N ASN A 60 31.64 -6.20 26.70
CA ASN A 60 32.93 -5.76 27.23
C ASN A 60 33.14 -6.21 28.71
N GLN A 61 32.10 -6.15 29.52
CA GLN A 61 32.11 -6.69 30.87
C GLN A 61 32.28 -8.22 30.91
N GLY A 62 31.59 -8.93 30.00
CA GLY A 62 31.72 -10.39 29.86
C GLY A 62 33.09 -10.83 29.36
N LEU A 63 33.75 -10.05 28.51
CA LEU A 63 35.12 -10.31 28.02
C LEU A 63 36.16 -10.16 29.11
N LEU A 64 36.00 -9.16 29.99
CA LEU A 64 36.97 -8.75 30.98
C LEU A 64 36.66 -9.27 32.38
N GLY A 65 35.47 -9.82 32.61
CA GLY A 65 35.07 -10.40 33.90
C GLY A 65 35.90 -11.64 34.27
N SER A 66 35.95 -11.97 35.55
CA SER A 66 36.77 -13.08 36.08
C SER A 66 36.44 -14.47 35.50
N GLY A 67 35.30 -14.62 34.85
CA GLY A 67 34.88 -15.80 34.05
C GLY A 67 34.76 -15.54 32.54
N GLY A 68 35.12 -14.33 32.09
CA GLY A 68 35.03 -13.94 30.67
C GLY A 68 36.11 -14.58 29.83
N LEU A 69 35.95 -14.47 28.48
CA LEU A 69 36.82 -15.11 27.46
C LEU A 69 38.30 -14.71 27.61
N LEU A 70 38.58 -13.49 28.08
CA LEU A 70 39.92 -12.89 28.31
C LEU A 70 40.25 -12.76 29.84
N GLY A 71 39.33 -13.16 30.69
CA GLY A 71 39.56 -13.12 32.14
C GLY A 71 40.40 -14.27 32.66
N GLY A 72 40.97 -14.18 33.86
CA GLY A 72 41.89 -15.13 34.45
C GLY A 72 41.39 -16.57 34.68
N GLY A 73 40.10 -16.87 34.38
CA GLY A 73 39.51 -18.20 34.40
C GLY A 73 38.89 -18.59 33.03
N GLY A 74 39.09 -17.80 31.98
CA GLY A 74 38.49 -18.01 30.68
C GLY A 74 39.14 -19.10 29.84
N LEU A 75 38.45 -19.46 28.75
CA LEU A 75 38.84 -20.57 27.81
C LEU A 75 40.23 -20.40 27.19
N LEU A 76 40.78 -19.19 27.14
CA LEU A 76 42.13 -18.91 26.61
C LEU A 76 43.22 -18.95 27.68
N SER A 77 42.88 -19.10 28.94
CA SER A 77 43.85 -19.18 30.06
C SER A 77 44.62 -20.51 30.15
N TYR A 78 44.12 -21.55 29.47
CA TYR A 78 44.68 -22.91 29.51
C TYR A 78 45.78 -23.20 28.49
N GLY A 79 46.18 -22.24 27.66
CA GLY A 79 47.08 -22.50 26.51
C GLY A 79 48.46 -21.82 26.53
N GLY A 80 48.98 -21.41 27.67
CA GLY A 80 50.35 -20.83 27.72
C GLY A 80 50.48 -19.40 27.16
N VAL A 81 49.38 -18.71 26.90
CA VAL A 81 49.34 -17.35 26.31
C VAL A 81 49.16 -16.27 27.40
N PHE A 82 49.47 -16.60 28.65
CA PHE A 82 49.20 -15.75 29.84
C PHE A 82 49.73 -14.32 29.74
N GLY A 83 50.90 -14.12 29.15
CA GLY A 83 51.49 -12.77 29.00
C GLY A 83 50.81 -11.93 27.93
N VAL A 84 50.16 -12.55 26.95
CA VAL A 84 49.57 -11.90 25.79
C VAL A 84 48.14 -11.40 26.08
N VAL A 85 47.43 -12.10 26.98
CA VAL A 85 46.06 -11.77 27.35
C VAL A 85 45.98 -10.58 28.31
N GLU A 86 46.97 -10.45 29.18
CA GLU A 86 47.07 -9.31 30.11
C GLU A 86 47.28 -7.99 29.39
N GLU A 87 48.07 -8.00 28.30
CA GLU A 87 48.35 -6.84 27.45
C GLU A 87 47.14 -6.38 26.61
N LEU A 88 46.18 -7.28 26.35
CA LEU A 88 44.95 -6.99 25.61
C LEU A 88 43.71 -6.83 26.51
N SER A 89 43.86 -6.94 27.82
CA SER A 89 42.77 -6.86 28.81
C SER A 89 42.02 -5.53 28.80
N GLY A 90 42.65 -4.46 28.32
CA GLY A 90 42.05 -3.13 28.15
C GLY A 90 41.36 -2.86 26.83
N LEU A 91 41.38 -3.82 25.87
CA LEU A 91 40.77 -3.60 24.55
C LEU A 91 39.27 -3.72 24.63
N LYS A 92 38.57 -2.67 24.21
CA LYS A 92 37.11 -2.57 24.25
C LYS A 92 36.56 -2.20 22.88
N ILE A 93 35.35 -2.63 22.58
CA ILE A 93 34.57 -2.14 21.44
C ILE A 93 33.95 -0.82 21.88
N GLU A 94 34.31 0.29 21.29
CA GLU A 94 33.80 1.63 21.64
C GLU A 94 32.96 2.25 20.53
N GLU A 95 33.23 1.89 19.28
CA GLU A 95 32.53 2.45 18.14
C GLU A 95 31.93 1.35 17.24
N LEU A 96 30.73 1.63 16.78
CA LEU A 96 30.05 0.87 15.73
C LEU A 96 29.55 1.87 14.68
N THR A 97 30.09 1.81 13.47
CA THR A 97 29.60 2.69 12.41
C THR A 97 28.22 2.24 11.95
N LEU A 98 27.41 3.20 11.49
CA LEU A 98 26.09 2.90 10.92
C LEU A 98 26.24 1.88 9.79
N PRO A 99 25.55 0.70 9.89
CA PRO A 99 25.69 -0.32 8.88
C PRO A 99 25.12 0.11 7.53
N LYS A 100 25.82 -0.23 6.45
CA LYS A 100 25.29 -0.16 5.08
C LYS A 100 24.53 -1.44 4.79
N VAL A 101 23.31 -1.29 4.30
CA VAL A 101 22.39 -2.40 4.00
C VAL A 101 22.56 -2.85 2.55
N SER A 102 22.71 -4.16 2.35
CA SER A 102 22.62 -4.83 1.06
C SER A 102 21.60 -5.95 1.14
N LEU A 103 20.67 -5.99 0.20
CA LEU A 103 19.56 -6.94 0.18
C LEU A 103 19.55 -7.73 -1.13
N LYS A 104 19.40 -9.04 -1.02
CA LYS A 104 19.20 -9.95 -2.16
C LYS A 104 17.93 -10.76 -1.93
N LEU A 105 17.04 -10.77 -2.90
CA LEU A 105 15.84 -11.61 -2.86
C LEU A 105 16.22 -13.08 -3.12
N LEU A 106 15.62 -13.98 -2.36
CA LEU A 106 15.79 -15.45 -2.47
C LEU A 106 14.42 -16.03 -2.84
N PRO A 107 14.16 -16.32 -4.13
CA PRO A 107 12.88 -16.81 -4.59
C PRO A 107 12.39 -18.03 -3.82
N GLY A 108 11.11 -18.01 -3.43
CA GLY A 108 10.48 -19.09 -2.67
C GLY A 108 10.93 -19.24 -1.21
N PHE A 109 11.84 -18.38 -0.73
CA PHE A 109 12.33 -18.44 0.65
C PHE A 109 12.14 -17.11 1.41
N GLY A 110 12.73 -16.03 0.92
CA GLY A 110 12.79 -14.78 1.64
C GLY A 110 13.87 -13.86 1.09
N VAL A 111 14.70 -13.34 1.99
CA VAL A 111 15.74 -12.39 1.65
C VAL A 111 17.08 -12.78 2.30
N GLN A 112 18.17 -12.46 1.64
CA GLN A 112 19.49 -12.41 2.25
C GLN A 112 19.80 -10.95 2.55
N LEU A 113 19.95 -10.65 3.83
CA LEU A 113 20.31 -9.33 4.35
C LEU A 113 21.79 -9.35 4.69
N THR A 114 22.55 -8.40 4.18
CA THR A 114 23.96 -8.20 4.54
C THR A 114 24.13 -6.78 5.08
N LEU A 115 24.67 -6.68 6.29
CA LEU A 115 25.01 -5.42 6.93
C LEU A 115 26.54 -5.26 6.90
N HIS A 116 27.03 -4.18 6.33
CA HIS A 116 28.45 -3.83 6.28
C HIS A 116 28.72 -2.73 7.31
N THR A 117 29.52 -3.02 8.32
CA THR A 117 29.84 -2.08 9.39
C THR A 117 31.32 -2.12 9.74
N LYS A 118 31.79 -1.08 10.43
CA LYS A 118 33.13 -1.04 11.04
C LYS A 118 32.99 -0.99 12.55
N VAL A 119 33.78 -1.81 13.20
CA VAL A 119 33.85 -1.87 14.67
C VAL A 119 35.17 -1.23 15.09
N GLY A 120 35.08 -0.15 15.86
CA GLY A 120 36.22 0.52 16.48
C GLY A 120 36.58 -0.12 17.82
N LEU A 121 37.82 -0.47 17.98
CA LEU A 121 38.38 -1.07 19.19
C LEU A 121 39.40 -0.08 19.78
N HIS A 122 39.23 0.23 21.06
CA HIS A 122 40.15 1.09 21.79
C HIS A 122 40.71 0.36 23.02
N GLY A 123 41.97 0.60 23.32
CA GLY A 123 42.64 0.00 24.48
C GLY A 123 44.03 0.57 24.72
N SER A 124 44.77 -0.08 25.61
CA SER A 124 46.19 0.24 25.87
C SER A 124 47.05 -0.71 25.06
N GLY A 125 48.03 -0.15 24.37
CA GLY A 125 49.05 -0.91 23.66
C GLY A 125 50.09 -1.52 24.58
N VAL A 126 50.90 -2.46 24.06
CA VAL A 126 51.96 -3.22 24.76
C VAL A 126 52.99 -2.32 25.46
N LEU A 127 53.16 -1.09 25.02
CA LEU A 127 54.11 -0.10 25.57
C LEU A 127 53.43 1.03 26.38
N GLY A 128 52.15 0.82 26.79
CA GLY A 128 51.40 1.81 27.57
C GLY A 128 50.83 2.97 26.77
N GLY A 129 50.90 2.95 25.43
CA GLY A 129 50.29 3.94 24.54
C GLY A 129 48.87 3.60 24.15
N LEU A 130 48.13 4.56 23.58
CA LEU A 130 46.82 4.36 23.05
C LEU A 130 46.83 3.39 21.84
N LEU A 131 46.06 2.32 21.91
CA LEU A 131 45.84 1.36 20.82
C LEU A 131 44.49 1.58 20.24
N GLN A 132 44.42 1.83 18.93
CA GLN A 132 43.18 1.95 18.18
C GLN A 132 43.20 1.02 16.96
N LEU A 133 42.16 0.20 16.83
CA LEU A 133 41.96 -0.71 15.72
C LEU A 133 40.57 -0.48 15.10
N ALA A 134 40.47 -0.68 13.80
CA ALA A 134 39.18 -0.72 13.12
C ALA A 134 39.04 -2.07 12.39
N ALA A 135 37.98 -2.79 12.68
CA ALA A 135 37.68 -4.05 12.05
C ALA A 135 36.47 -3.87 11.12
N GLU A 136 36.64 -4.28 9.86
CA GLU A 136 35.50 -4.36 8.93
C GLU A 136 34.73 -5.67 9.17
N VAL A 137 33.40 -5.54 9.28
CA VAL A 137 32.55 -6.69 9.61
C VAL A 137 31.36 -6.72 8.68
N ASN A 138 31.11 -7.91 8.12
CA ASN A 138 29.94 -8.19 7.31
C ASN A 138 29.04 -9.16 8.08
N VAL A 139 27.81 -8.73 8.40
CA VAL A 139 26.79 -9.59 8.99
C VAL A 139 25.91 -10.09 7.87
N SER A 140 25.96 -11.39 7.58
CA SER A 140 25.13 -12.03 6.57
C SER A 140 24.02 -12.84 7.22
N SER A 141 22.77 -12.52 6.88
CA SER A 141 21.60 -13.13 7.50
C SER A 141 20.64 -13.65 6.43
N ARG A 142 20.18 -14.90 6.61
CA ARG A 142 19.08 -15.46 5.84
C ARG A 142 17.78 -15.27 6.61
N VAL A 143 16.85 -14.58 5.96
CA VAL A 143 15.57 -14.16 6.53
C VAL A 143 14.45 -14.76 5.70
N ALA A 144 13.59 -15.57 6.31
CA ALA A 144 12.42 -16.12 5.65
C ALA A 144 11.28 -15.12 5.69
N LEU A 145 10.55 -14.97 4.57
CA LEU A 145 9.28 -14.26 4.54
C LEU A 145 8.16 -15.28 4.72
N GLY A 146 7.30 -15.03 5.67
CA GLY A 146 6.16 -15.86 5.99
C GLY A 146 4.96 -15.03 6.40
N MET A 147 3.99 -15.65 7.02
CA MET A 147 2.80 -15.02 7.59
C MET A 147 2.71 -15.34 9.08
N SER A 148 2.44 -14.33 9.88
CA SER A 148 2.20 -14.49 11.32
C SER A 148 0.86 -15.18 11.57
N PRO A 149 0.59 -15.68 12.78
CA PRO A 149 -0.73 -16.20 13.15
C PRO A 149 -1.86 -15.17 13.02
N ARG A 150 -1.54 -13.88 12.97
CA ARG A 150 -2.50 -12.77 12.76
C ARG A 150 -2.74 -12.47 11.28
N GLY A 151 -2.13 -13.20 10.35
CA GLY A 151 -2.24 -12.96 8.92
C GLY A 151 -1.38 -11.80 8.39
N THR A 152 -0.40 -11.31 9.16
CA THR A 152 0.54 -10.27 8.72
C THR A 152 1.76 -10.86 8.05
N PRO A 153 2.29 -10.24 6.96
CA PRO A 153 3.57 -10.65 6.41
C PRO A 153 4.67 -10.40 7.45
N THR A 154 5.54 -11.38 7.65
CA THR A 154 6.64 -11.31 8.62
C THR A 154 7.94 -11.83 8.06
N LEU A 155 9.01 -11.13 8.40
CA LEU A 155 10.39 -11.54 8.18
C LEU A 155 10.93 -12.22 9.44
N VAL A 156 11.43 -13.43 9.31
CA VAL A 156 11.94 -14.22 10.44
C VAL A 156 13.38 -14.61 10.17
N LEU A 157 14.28 -14.27 11.08
CA LEU A 157 15.69 -14.66 11.00
C LEU A 157 15.82 -16.19 11.12
N LYS A 158 16.43 -16.81 10.11
CA LYS A 158 16.71 -18.26 10.08
C LYS A 158 18.17 -18.57 10.36
N ARG A 159 19.06 -17.73 9.87
CA ARG A 159 20.51 -17.90 10.07
C ARG A 159 21.18 -16.55 10.06
N CYS A 160 22.09 -16.34 10.98
CA CYS A 160 22.96 -15.16 11.02
C CYS A 160 24.42 -15.64 11.16
N SER A 161 25.31 -14.99 10.42
CA SER A 161 26.75 -15.21 10.49
C SER A 161 27.49 -13.91 10.30
N THR A 162 28.58 -13.75 11.00
CA THR A 162 29.49 -12.62 10.87
C THR A 162 30.76 -13.05 10.15
N LEU A 163 31.17 -12.24 9.21
CA LEU A 163 32.45 -12.38 8.51
C LEU A 163 33.31 -11.19 8.89
N LEU A 164 34.46 -11.47 9.50
CA LEU A 164 35.46 -10.49 9.82
C LEU A 164 36.29 -10.23 8.54
N GLY A 165 36.38 -8.98 8.13
CA GLY A 165 37.23 -8.54 7.03
C GLY A 165 38.59 -8.07 7.55
N HIS A 166 39.11 -7.00 6.94
CA HIS A 166 40.41 -6.46 7.30
C HIS A 166 40.39 -5.75 8.64
N ILE A 167 41.39 -6.01 9.50
CA ILE A 167 41.65 -5.25 10.72
C ILE A 167 42.75 -4.25 10.41
N SER A 168 42.44 -2.97 10.58
CA SER A 168 43.34 -1.86 10.38
C SER A 168 43.86 -1.34 11.72
N LEU A 169 45.16 -1.19 11.87
CA LEU A 169 45.77 -0.49 12.98
C LEU A 169 45.72 1.03 12.72
N LEU A 170 44.97 1.78 13.53
CA LEU A 170 44.84 3.24 13.40
C LEU A 170 45.90 3.98 14.22
N SER A 171 46.17 3.50 15.44
CA SER A 171 47.23 4.04 16.28
C SER A 171 47.78 2.98 17.25
N GLY A 172 49.03 3.19 17.70
CA GLY A 172 49.75 2.30 18.60
C GLY A 172 50.57 1.20 17.88
N LEU A 173 51.12 0.29 18.67
CA LEU A 173 51.86 -0.87 18.19
C LEU A 173 51.15 -2.16 18.61
N LEU A 174 50.88 -3.04 17.64
CA LEU A 174 50.32 -4.36 17.91
C LEU A 174 51.19 -5.41 17.18
N PRO A 175 51.94 -6.25 17.91
CA PRO A 175 52.67 -7.36 17.34
C PRO A 175 51.78 -8.35 16.57
N ALA A 176 52.28 -8.91 15.49
CA ALA A 176 51.50 -9.82 14.64
C ALA A 176 50.84 -11.03 15.37
N PRO A 177 51.46 -11.66 16.39
CA PRO A 177 50.82 -12.72 17.17
C PRO A 177 49.58 -12.23 17.93
N LEU A 178 49.58 -11.00 18.44
CA LEU A 178 48.48 -10.38 19.15
C LEU A 178 47.32 -10.03 18.22
N LEU A 179 47.62 -9.62 17.00
CA LEU A 179 46.59 -9.40 15.98
C LEU A 179 45.77 -10.67 15.75
N GLY A 180 46.39 -11.85 15.67
CA GLY A 180 45.71 -13.13 15.54
C GLY A 180 44.82 -13.47 16.72
N VAL A 181 45.20 -13.09 17.96
CA VAL A 181 44.35 -13.26 19.15
C VAL A 181 43.13 -12.32 19.10
N VAL A 182 43.33 -11.07 18.70
CA VAL A 182 42.21 -10.11 18.51
C VAL A 182 41.24 -10.65 17.46
N GLU A 183 41.74 -11.12 16.34
CA GLU A 183 40.94 -11.67 15.24
C GLU A 183 40.08 -12.86 15.68
N GLN A 184 40.67 -13.84 16.38
CA GLN A 184 39.97 -14.99 16.93
C GLN A 184 38.91 -14.61 17.98
N THR A 185 39.22 -13.61 18.81
CA THR A 185 38.30 -13.12 19.84
C THR A 185 37.11 -12.42 19.21
N LEU A 186 37.33 -11.53 18.26
CA LEU A 186 36.27 -10.86 17.52
C LEU A 186 35.36 -11.85 16.77
N PHE A 187 35.95 -12.86 16.14
CA PHE A 187 35.20 -13.90 15.44
C PHE A 187 34.21 -14.63 16.37
N LYS A 188 34.56 -14.83 17.64
CA LYS A 188 33.70 -15.50 18.63
C LYS A 188 32.63 -14.56 19.21
N VAL A 189 32.96 -13.28 19.39
CA VAL A 189 32.12 -12.31 20.12
C VAL A 189 31.14 -11.57 19.20
N LEU A 190 31.58 -11.20 17.99
CA LEU A 190 30.79 -10.39 17.07
C LEU A 190 29.41 -10.97 16.72
N PRO A 191 29.23 -12.30 16.54
CA PRO A 191 27.90 -12.84 16.29
C PRO A 191 26.90 -12.54 17.42
N GLY A 192 27.36 -12.64 18.68
CA GLY A 192 26.53 -12.35 19.86
C GLY A 192 26.13 -10.89 19.99
N VAL A 193 26.91 -9.96 19.41
CA VAL A 193 26.62 -8.52 19.41
C VAL A 193 25.79 -8.09 18.21
N LEU A 194 26.13 -8.56 17.03
CA LEU A 194 25.59 -8.03 15.78
C LEU A 194 24.36 -8.78 15.27
N CYS A 195 24.20 -10.07 15.58
CA CYS A 195 22.98 -10.79 15.18
C CYS A 195 21.71 -10.29 15.88
N PRO A 196 21.72 -9.91 17.18
CA PRO A 196 20.57 -9.26 17.82
C PRO A 196 20.15 -7.93 17.17
N VAL A 197 21.11 -7.21 16.53
CA VAL A 197 20.80 -6.00 15.74
C VAL A 197 19.88 -6.34 14.57
N VAL A 198 20.16 -7.46 13.91
CA VAL A 198 19.33 -7.91 12.79
C VAL A 198 17.91 -8.22 13.26
N ASP A 199 17.75 -8.92 14.39
CA ASP A 199 16.43 -9.21 14.96
C ASP A 199 15.67 -7.92 15.32
N SER A 200 16.34 -6.93 15.91
CA SER A 200 15.74 -5.65 16.24
C SER A 200 15.29 -4.86 14.99
N VAL A 201 16.11 -4.87 13.93
CA VAL A 201 15.77 -4.27 12.63
C VAL A 201 14.57 -4.97 12.01
N LEU A 202 14.56 -6.31 12.02
CA LEU A 202 13.46 -7.09 11.47
C LEU A 202 12.15 -6.85 12.25
N ALA A 203 12.20 -6.63 13.57
CA ALA A 203 11.03 -6.29 14.36
C ALA A 203 10.37 -4.99 13.85
N VAL A 204 11.15 -3.92 13.65
CA VAL A 204 10.65 -2.64 13.12
C VAL A 204 10.10 -2.80 11.69
N VAL A 205 10.81 -3.53 10.83
CA VAL A 205 10.35 -3.76 9.45
C VAL A 205 9.07 -4.61 9.43
N ASN A 206 8.92 -5.55 10.36
CA ASN A 206 7.70 -6.35 10.49
C ASN A 206 6.49 -5.50 10.92
N GLU A 207 6.68 -4.48 11.76
CA GLU A 207 5.62 -3.52 12.07
C GLU A 207 5.19 -2.75 10.81
N LEU A 208 6.15 -2.30 10.00
CA LEU A 208 5.87 -1.63 8.73
C LEU A 208 5.19 -2.55 7.71
N LEU A 209 5.62 -3.80 7.61
CA LEU A 209 4.94 -4.81 6.77
C LEU A 209 3.54 -5.12 7.30
N GLY A 210 3.37 -5.16 8.62
CA GLY A 210 2.08 -5.35 9.27
C GLY A 210 1.09 -4.23 9.01
N SER A 211 1.57 -3.02 8.71
CA SER A 211 0.71 -1.87 8.38
C SER A 211 -0.10 -2.03 7.09
N VAL A 212 0.25 -3.01 6.24
CA VAL A 212 -0.55 -3.41 5.07
C VAL A 212 -1.96 -3.85 5.49
N LEU A 213 -2.09 -4.48 6.65
CA LEU A 213 -3.37 -4.84 7.25
C LEU A 213 -3.96 -3.62 7.96
N SER A 214 -4.31 -2.62 7.21
CA SER A 214 -4.83 -1.36 7.74
C SER A 214 -6.33 -1.25 7.54
N LEU A 215 -7.00 -0.65 8.52
CA LEU A 215 -8.36 -0.17 8.40
C LEU A 215 -8.30 1.28 7.93
N VAL A 216 -8.82 1.54 6.73
CA VAL A 216 -8.89 2.89 6.16
C VAL A 216 -10.32 3.40 6.28
N PRO A 217 -10.57 4.46 7.06
CA PRO A 217 -11.93 4.99 7.22
C PRO A 217 -12.41 5.68 5.93
N LEU A 218 -13.68 5.49 5.61
CA LEU A 218 -14.43 6.18 4.57
C LEU A 218 -15.43 7.21 5.17
N GLY A 219 -15.11 7.78 6.33
CA GLY A 219 -15.98 8.70 7.05
C GLY A 219 -17.30 8.06 7.47
N ALA A 220 -18.42 8.73 7.21
CA ALA A 220 -19.76 8.25 7.54
C ALA A 220 -20.21 7.03 6.71
N LEU A 221 -19.45 6.62 5.68
CA LEU A 221 -19.80 5.49 4.83
C LEU A 221 -19.34 4.15 5.39
N GLY A 222 -18.35 4.14 6.30
CA GLY A 222 -17.75 2.93 6.83
C GLY A 222 -16.23 2.90 6.72
N SER A 223 -15.67 1.77 6.37
CA SER A 223 -14.21 1.58 6.25
C SER A 223 -13.84 0.49 5.26
N VAL A 224 -12.60 0.52 4.78
CA VAL A 224 -11.99 -0.59 4.04
C VAL A 224 -10.88 -1.19 4.89
N GLU A 225 -10.99 -2.49 5.16
CA GLU A 225 -9.95 -3.28 5.80
C GLU A 225 -9.17 -4.04 4.73
N PHE A 226 -7.86 -3.86 4.70
CA PHE A 226 -6.98 -4.62 3.83
C PHE A 226 -6.42 -5.83 4.57
N THR A 227 -6.55 -7.02 3.98
CA THR A 227 -6.04 -8.29 4.52
C THR A 227 -5.24 -9.02 3.46
N LEU A 228 -4.31 -9.88 3.85
CA LEU A 228 -3.63 -10.75 2.88
C LEU A 228 -4.58 -11.86 2.43
N ALA A 229 -4.70 -12.05 1.12
CA ALA A 229 -5.46 -13.15 0.52
C ALA A 229 -4.65 -14.44 0.48
N THR A 230 -3.33 -14.33 0.24
CA THR A 230 -2.40 -15.46 0.11
C THR A 230 -1.08 -15.20 0.84
N LEU A 231 -0.24 -16.22 0.94
CA LEU A 231 1.13 -16.06 1.41
C LEU A 231 1.91 -15.14 0.48
N PRO A 232 2.76 -14.25 1.02
CA PRO A 232 3.63 -13.41 0.21
C PRO A 232 4.53 -14.25 -0.70
N LEU A 233 4.69 -13.82 -1.94
CA LEU A 233 5.57 -14.47 -2.91
C LEU A 233 6.84 -13.63 -3.12
N ILE A 234 7.96 -14.32 -3.29
CA ILE A 234 9.24 -13.67 -3.60
C ILE A 234 9.72 -14.15 -4.96
N SER A 235 9.91 -13.20 -5.86
CA SER A 235 10.59 -13.39 -7.13
C SER A 235 12.06 -12.94 -7.05
N ASN A 236 12.77 -12.94 -8.17
CA ASN A 236 14.13 -12.40 -8.23
C ASN A 236 14.18 -10.86 -8.13
N GLN A 237 13.08 -10.18 -8.43
CA GLN A 237 13.04 -8.72 -8.60
C GLN A 237 12.14 -8.02 -7.57
N TYR A 238 11.12 -8.69 -7.05
CA TYR A 238 10.12 -8.08 -6.17
C TYR A 238 9.53 -9.07 -5.17
N ILE A 239 8.92 -8.51 -4.14
CA ILE A 239 8.03 -9.19 -3.21
C ILE A 239 6.60 -8.89 -3.64
N GLU A 240 5.78 -9.93 -3.82
CA GLU A 240 4.39 -9.81 -4.21
C GLU A 240 3.47 -10.11 -3.04
N LEU A 241 2.54 -9.18 -2.78
CA LEU A 241 1.51 -9.28 -1.76
C LEU A 241 0.15 -9.26 -2.45
N ASP A 242 -0.62 -10.31 -2.29
CA ASP A 242 -2.03 -10.36 -2.72
C ASP A 242 -2.92 -9.90 -1.56
N ILE A 243 -3.54 -8.73 -1.73
CA ILE A 243 -4.27 -8.02 -0.70
C ILE A 243 -5.76 -8.05 -1.04
N ASN A 244 -6.58 -8.51 -0.09
CA ASN A 244 -8.02 -8.54 -0.22
C ASN A 244 -8.62 -7.33 0.50
N PRO A 245 -9.24 -6.36 -0.21
CA PRO A 245 -9.98 -5.28 0.41
C PRO A 245 -11.35 -5.77 0.88
N ILE A 246 -11.66 -5.57 2.16
CA ILE A 246 -12.94 -5.89 2.79
C ILE A 246 -13.60 -4.58 3.19
N VAL A 247 -14.78 -4.32 2.64
CA VAL A 247 -15.53 -3.12 2.98
C VAL A 247 -16.47 -3.40 4.14
N LYS A 248 -16.48 -2.51 5.13
CA LYS A 248 -17.30 -2.61 6.33
C LYS A 248 -18.18 -1.37 6.49
N SER A 249 -19.40 -1.59 6.95
CA SER A 249 -20.29 -0.51 7.38
C SER A 249 -19.74 0.23 8.62
N VAL A 250 -20.37 1.32 9.00
CA VAL A 250 -20.07 2.02 10.27
C VAL A 250 -20.29 1.10 11.48
N ALA A 251 -21.26 0.17 11.40
CA ALA A 251 -21.52 -0.82 12.44
C ALA A 251 -20.49 -1.97 12.46
N GLY A 252 -19.63 -2.05 11.47
CA GLY A 252 -18.60 -3.11 11.34
C GLY A 252 -19.04 -4.32 10.52
N ASP A 253 -20.26 -4.32 9.97
CA ASP A 253 -20.75 -5.40 9.11
C ASP A 253 -20.04 -5.41 7.77
N ILE A 254 -19.69 -6.60 7.29
CA ILE A 254 -19.06 -6.74 5.96
C ILE A 254 -20.12 -6.45 4.88
N ILE A 255 -19.76 -5.55 3.98
CA ILE A 255 -20.57 -5.19 2.83
C ILE A 255 -19.97 -5.86 1.59
N ASP A 256 -20.72 -6.78 1.01
CA ASP A 256 -20.32 -7.49 -0.21
C ASP A 256 -21.13 -6.91 -1.38
N PHE A 257 -20.46 -6.04 -2.14
CA PHE A 257 -21.05 -5.43 -3.34
C PHE A 257 -20.62 -6.19 -4.62
N PRO A 258 -21.14 -5.75 -5.74
CA PRO A 258 -21.51 -6.59 -6.86
C PRO A 258 -20.42 -7.55 -7.32
N LYS A 259 -20.85 -8.72 -7.64
CA LYS A 259 -20.10 -9.79 -8.28
C LYS A 259 -20.32 -9.75 -9.80
N PRO A 260 -19.37 -10.26 -10.58
CA PRO A 260 -18.18 -11.01 -10.18
C PRO A 260 -16.96 -10.10 -9.95
N ARG A 261 -16.03 -10.54 -9.09
CA ARG A 261 -14.66 -10.02 -9.10
C ARG A 261 -13.99 -10.52 -10.39
N LEU A 262 -13.61 -9.60 -11.24
CA LEU A 262 -13.05 -9.91 -12.55
C LEU A 262 -11.53 -10.14 -12.43
N PRO A 263 -10.97 -11.10 -13.18
CA PRO A 263 -9.54 -11.32 -13.21
C PRO A 263 -8.82 -10.11 -13.83
N ILE A 264 -7.65 -9.79 -13.27
CA ILE A 264 -6.82 -8.66 -13.67
C ILE A 264 -5.50 -9.19 -14.20
N LYS A 265 -5.14 -8.80 -15.43
CA LYS A 265 -3.83 -9.08 -16.01
C LYS A 265 -2.89 -7.91 -15.68
N VAL A 266 -2.08 -8.09 -14.64
CA VAL A 266 -1.14 -7.07 -14.18
C VAL A 266 0.04 -7.00 -15.15
N PRO A 267 0.39 -5.80 -15.66
CA PRO A 267 1.56 -5.64 -16.53
C PRO A 267 2.86 -5.99 -15.80
N PRO A 268 3.92 -6.37 -16.52
CA PRO A 268 5.21 -6.61 -15.91
C PRO A 268 5.73 -5.33 -15.22
N LYS A 269 6.46 -5.53 -14.15
CA LYS A 269 7.08 -4.46 -13.37
C LYS A 269 8.44 -4.09 -13.99
N ASP A 270 8.73 -2.80 -14.10
CA ASP A 270 10.05 -2.30 -14.43
C ASP A 270 11.01 -2.45 -13.23
N ASP A 271 12.30 -2.54 -13.51
CA ASP A 271 13.33 -2.57 -12.48
C ASP A 271 13.31 -1.27 -11.67
N HIS A 272 13.64 -1.35 -10.39
CA HIS A 272 13.63 -0.22 -9.45
C HIS A 272 12.30 0.52 -9.36
N THR A 273 11.18 -0.18 -9.53
CA THR A 273 9.84 0.37 -9.33
C THR A 273 9.01 -0.55 -8.43
N SER A 274 8.05 0.04 -7.72
CA SER A 274 7.02 -0.68 -6.98
C SER A 274 5.66 -0.43 -7.62
N GLN A 275 4.81 -1.46 -7.68
CA GLN A 275 3.48 -1.38 -8.29
C GLN A 275 2.40 -1.73 -7.27
N VAL A 276 1.26 -1.03 -7.37
CA VAL A 276 0.01 -1.41 -6.70
C VAL A 276 -1.12 -1.42 -7.71
N THR A 277 -1.87 -2.51 -7.73
CA THR A 277 -3.03 -2.68 -8.60
C THR A 277 -4.30 -2.50 -7.78
N VAL A 278 -5.15 -1.58 -8.19
CA VAL A 278 -6.44 -1.28 -7.54
C VAL A 278 -7.56 -1.87 -8.39
N PRO A 279 -8.29 -2.89 -7.91
CA PRO A 279 -9.30 -3.60 -8.71
C PRO A 279 -10.57 -2.78 -8.90
N LEU A 280 -11.25 -3.00 -10.03
CA LEU A 280 -12.57 -2.46 -10.34
C LEU A 280 -13.59 -2.69 -9.21
N TYR A 281 -13.50 -3.86 -8.56
CA TYR A 281 -14.34 -4.21 -7.42
C TYR A 281 -14.36 -3.13 -6.34
N LEU A 282 -13.19 -2.56 -5.98
CA LEU A 282 -13.10 -1.54 -4.94
C LEU A 282 -13.80 -0.24 -5.34
N PHE A 283 -13.67 0.17 -6.62
CA PHE A 283 -14.42 1.32 -7.15
C PHE A 283 -15.93 1.07 -7.08
N SER A 284 -16.39 -0.07 -7.58
CA SER A 284 -17.81 -0.43 -7.57
C SER A 284 -18.39 -0.45 -6.17
N THR A 285 -17.60 -0.92 -5.19
CA THR A 285 -18.02 -0.98 -3.79
C THR A 285 -18.16 0.41 -3.17
N VAL A 286 -17.22 1.31 -3.43
CA VAL A 286 -17.30 2.70 -2.93
C VAL A 286 -18.51 3.42 -3.52
N PHE A 287 -18.76 3.28 -4.84
CA PHE A 287 -19.96 3.86 -5.46
C PHE A 287 -21.24 3.23 -4.94
N GLY A 288 -21.23 1.95 -4.62
CA GLY A 288 -22.34 1.26 -3.97
C GLY A 288 -22.64 1.80 -2.58
N LEU A 289 -21.62 2.08 -1.79
CA LEU A 289 -21.76 2.74 -0.48
C LEU A 289 -22.36 4.13 -0.61
N LEU A 290 -21.85 4.94 -1.52
CA LEU A 290 -22.39 6.28 -1.78
C LEU A 290 -23.87 6.21 -2.18
N GLN A 291 -24.24 5.26 -3.03
CA GLN A 291 -25.62 5.07 -3.47
C GLN A 291 -26.52 4.61 -2.32
N SER A 292 -26.11 3.60 -1.54
CA SER A 292 -26.91 3.05 -0.44
C SER A 292 -27.16 4.04 0.69
N HIS A 293 -26.28 5.03 0.87
CA HIS A 293 -26.44 6.11 1.84
C HIS A 293 -27.14 7.34 1.27
N GLY A 294 -27.62 7.28 0.01
CA GLY A 294 -28.30 8.41 -0.64
C GLY A 294 -27.38 9.61 -0.93
N VAL A 295 -26.07 9.44 -0.84
CA VAL A 295 -25.09 10.51 -1.08
C VAL A 295 -25.11 10.97 -2.54
N LEU A 296 -25.50 10.08 -3.46
CA LEU A 296 -25.62 10.41 -4.89
C LEU A 296 -26.91 11.14 -5.25
N ASP A 297 -27.79 11.40 -4.30
CA ASP A 297 -29.04 12.11 -4.50
C ASP A 297 -28.86 13.62 -4.37
N ILE A 298 -29.67 14.39 -5.08
CA ILE A 298 -29.70 15.87 -4.97
C ILE A 298 -31.10 16.41 -5.28
N ASP A 299 -31.47 17.48 -4.62
CA ASP A 299 -32.55 18.36 -5.00
C ASP A 299 -31.97 19.65 -5.61
N ILE A 300 -32.17 19.83 -6.93
CA ILE A 300 -31.67 20.97 -7.66
C ILE A 300 -32.71 22.08 -7.61
N THR A 301 -32.39 23.17 -6.92
CA THR A 301 -33.21 24.37 -6.78
C THR A 301 -32.62 25.53 -7.59
N THR A 302 -33.33 26.59 -7.74
CA THR A 302 -32.84 27.82 -8.38
C THR A 302 -31.63 28.42 -7.70
N GLU A 303 -31.41 28.14 -6.41
CA GLU A 303 -30.23 28.60 -5.64
C GLU A 303 -28.94 27.90 -6.04
N LEU A 304 -29.03 26.65 -6.52
CA LEU A 304 -27.87 25.86 -6.96
C LEU A 304 -27.49 26.09 -8.42
N VAL A 305 -28.30 26.89 -9.13
CA VAL A 305 -28.15 27.04 -10.57
C VAL A 305 -27.90 28.52 -10.91
N PRO A 306 -26.94 28.82 -11.80
CA PRO A 306 -26.74 30.18 -12.26
C PRO A 306 -28.00 30.80 -12.87
N SER A 307 -28.24 32.09 -12.66
CA SER A 307 -29.46 32.82 -13.05
C SER A 307 -29.77 32.81 -14.55
N HIS A 308 -28.79 32.52 -15.40
CA HIS A 308 -28.96 32.41 -16.84
C HIS A 308 -29.49 31.05 -17.31
N VAL A 309 -29.58 30.06 -16.43
CA VAL A 309 -30.10 28.74 -16.76
C VAL A 309 -31.60 28.70 -16.51
N PRO A 310 -32.40 28.27 -17.49
CA PRO A 310 -33.86 28.26 -17.39
C PRO A 310 -34.33 27.35 -16.23
N MET A 311 -35.10 27.92 -15.29
CA MET A 311 -35.61 27.20 -14.09
C MET A 311 -37.04 27.60 -13.74
N THR A 312 -37.87 27.91 -14.74
CA THR A 312 -39.30 28.19 -14.57
C THR A 312 -40.15 27.27 -15.46
N THR A 313 -41.43 27.12 -15.11
CA THR A 313 -42.38 26.37 -15.95
C THR A 313 -42.55 27.03 -17.33
N LEU A 314 -42.43 28.35 -17.43
CA LEU A 314 -42.46 29.07 -18.70
C LEU A 314 -41.29 28.70 -19.59
N ASP A 315 -40.11 28.62 -19.02
CA ASP A 315 -38.89 28.16 -19.73
C ASP A 315 -39.05 26.72 -20.27
N LEU A 316 -39.63 25.83 -19.47
CA LEU A 316 -39.90 24.45 -19.89
C LEU A 316 -40.91 24.40 -21.07
N VAL A 317 -41.97 25.20 -21.03
CA VAL A 317 -42.94 25.29 -22.13
C VAL A 317 -42.27 25.76 -23.42
N ALA A 318 -41.28 26.65 -23.35
CA ALA A 318 -40.50 27.03 -24.52
C ALA A 318 -39.72 25.89 -25.14
N LEU A 319 -39.25 24.91 -24.31
CA LEU A 319 -38.56 23.71 -24.78
C LEU A 319 -39.54 22.63 -25.26
N VAL A 320 -40.71 22.55 -24.61
CA VAL A 320 -41.73 21.54 -24.85
C VAL A 320 -43.09 22.18 -25.03
N PRO A 321 -43.37 22.81 -26.21
CA PRO A 321 -44.62 23.55 -26.44
C PRO A 321 -45.91 22.74 -26.25
N GLU A 322 -45.82 21.42 -26.37
CA GLU A 322 -46.94 20.47 -26.17
C GLU A 322 -47.48 20.48 -24.72
N ALA A 323 -46.72 21.04 -23.80
CA ALA A 323 -47.11 21.21 -22.39
C ALA A 323 -47.82 22.53 -22.10
N LEU A 324 -47.99 23.41 -23.09
CA LEU A 324 -48.66 24.69 -22.93
C LEU A 324 -50.08 24.49 -22.38
N GLY A 325 -50.41 25.22 -21.28
CA GLY A 325 -51.68 25.14 -20.60
C GLY A 325 -51.90 23.89 -19.73
N LYS A 326 -50.93 22.96 -19.69
CA LYS A 326 -50.99 21.77 -18.82
C LYS A 326 -50.28 21.99 -17.48
N TRP A 327 -49.33 22.93 -17.44
CA TRP A 327 -48.56 23.20 -16.24
C TRP A 327 -48.90 24.57 -15.64
N PRO A 328 -48.75 24.75 -14.30
CA PRO A 328 -48.95 26.04 -13.66
C PRO A 328 -48.03 27.09 -14.29
N PRO A 329 -48.56 28.30 -14.56
CA PRO A 329 -47.77 29.37 -15.21
C PRO A 329 -46.74 29.96 -14.24
N ASP A 330 -45.54 30.26 -14.76
CA ASP A 330 -44.48 31.07 -14.13
C ASP A 330 -44.10 30.63 -12.70
N GLN A 331 -43.94 29.33 -12.51
CA GLN A 331 -43.48 28.77 -11.23
C GLN A 331 -42.02 28.34 -11.32
N HIS A 332 -41.31 28.44 -10.18
CA HIS A 332 -39.96 27.91 -10.08
C HIS A 332 -39.95 26.37 -10.13
N LEU A 333 -38.92 25.84 -10.73
CA LEU A 333 -38.71 24.40 -10.84
C LEU A 333 -37.86 23.88 -9.69
N LEU A 334 -38.19 22.65 -9.25
CA LEU A 334 -37.40 21.86 -8.36
C LEU A 334 -37.18 20.49 -9.05
N LEU A 335 -35.94 20.09 -9.24
CA LEU A 335 -35.60 18.78 -9.76
C LEU A 335 -35.09 17.88 -8.64
N SER A 336 -35.85 16.81 -8.38
CA SER A 336 -35.47 15.80 -7.40
C SER A 336 -34.81 14.63 -8.11
N LEU A 337 -33.46 14.58 -8.06
CA LEU A 337 -32.65 13.52 -8.67
C LEU A 337 -32.37 12.45 -7.63
N ARG A 338 -32.71 11.20 -7.94
CA ARG A 338 -32.53 10.02 -7.06
C ARG A 338 -31.85 8.90 -7.82
N VAL A 339 -30.79 8.35 -7.24
CA VAL A 339 -30.02 7.22 -7.78
C VAL A 339 -30.45 5.96 -7.09
N LYS A 340 -31.43 5.25 -7.66
CA LYS A 340 -32.00 4.03 -7.08
C LYS A 340 -31.22 2.76 -7.43
N GLU A 341 -30.52 2.77 -8.55
CA GLU A 341 -29.75 1.64 -9.05
C GLU A 341 -28.26 1.88 -8.84
N LEU A 342 -27.53 0.79 -8.71
CA LEU A 342 -26.09 0.84 -8.51
C LEU A 342 -25.39 1.44 -9.73
N PRO A 343 -24.53 2.45 -9.55
CA PRO A 343 -23.68 2.96 -10.63
C PRO A 343 -22.75 1.87 -11.18
N THR A 344 -22.56 1.85 -12.48
CA THR A 344 -21.64 0.93 -13.14
C THR A 344 -20.33 1.62 -13.44
N VAL A 345 -19.24 1.11 -12.86
CA VAL A 345 -17.88 1.56 -13.13
C VAL A 345 -17.27 0.71 -14.24
N THR A 346 -16.62 1.32 -15.20
CA THR A 346 -15.91 0.66 -16.30
C THR A 346 -14.50 1.19 -16.39
N LEU A 347 -13.52 0.30 -16.29
CA LEU A 347 -12.11 0.59 -16.48
C LEU A 347 -11.63 -0.15 -17.72
N GLN A 348 -11.25 0.61 -18.74
CA GLN A 348 -10.78 0.07 -20.02
C GLN A 348 -9.68 0.97 -20.57
N LYS A 349 -8.68 0.40 -21.16
CA LYS A 349 -7.56 1.03 -21.90
C LYS A 349 -7.50 2.58 -21.82
N LYS A 350 -6.93 3.08 -20.73
CA LYS A 350 -6.70 4.52 -20.46
C LYS A 350 -7.96 5.36 -20.16
N LYS A 351 -9.14 4.74 -20.07
CA LYS A 351 -10.39 5.46 -19.78
C LYS A 351 -11.12 4.83 -18.58
N ALA A 352 -11.56 5.69 -17.66
CA ALA A 352 -12.47 5.32 -16.59
C ALA A 352 -13.80 6.02 -16.81
N THR A 353 -14.89 5.26 -16.83
CA THR A 353 -16.24 5.81 -16.96
C THR A 353 -17.15 5.28 -15.87
N ILE A 354 -18.09 6.13 -15.45
CA ILE A 354 -19.10 5.79 -14.46
C ILE A 354 -20.46 6.09 -15.04
N THR A 355 -21.29 5.07 -15.16
CA THR A 355 -22.66 5.20 -15.63
C THR A 355 -23.58 5.21 -14.44
N ILE A 356 -24.32 6.31 -14.27
CA ILE A 356 -25.24 6.54 -13.15
C ILE A 356 -26.68 6.57 -13.70
N PRO A 357 -27.45 5.51 -13.50
CA PRO A 357 -28.89 5.54 -13.75
C PRO A 357 -29.58 6.32 -12.64
N ALA A 358 -30.41 7.29 -13.01
CA ALA A 358 -31.10 8.14 -12.06
C ALA A 358 -32.54 8.42 -12.51
N ASN A 359 -33.40 8.60 -11.53
CA ASN A 359 -34.75 9.10 -11.74
C ASN A 359 -34.77 10.57 -11.38
N ILE A 360 -35.28 11.42 -12.28
CA ILE A 360 -35.44 12.87 -12.06
C ILE A 360 -36.92 13.20 -12.09
N ARG A 361 -37.44 13.66 -10.94
CA ARG A 361 -38.79 14.22 -10.85
C ARG A 361 -38.70 15.74 -10.99
N VAL A 362 -39.40 16.28 -11.95
CA VAL A 362 -39.51 17.72 -12.14
C VAL A 362 -40.79 18.20 -11.49
N LEU A 363 -40.66 19.14 -10.57
CA LEU A 363 -41.75 19.70 -9.77
C LEU A 363 -41.82 21.21 -9.99
N ALA A 364 -43.03 21.75 -10.00
CA ALA A 364 -43.29 23.18 -9.91
C ALA A 364 -43.54 23.57 -8.45
N SER A 365 -42.90 24.63 -7.99
CA SER A 365 -43.03 25.12 -6.62
C SER A 365 -43.48 26.56 -6.58
N ALA A 366 -44.67 26.82 -6.00
CA ALA A 366 -45.14 28.15 -5.67
C ALA A 366 -45.37 28.25 -4.16
N PRO A 367 -44.68 29.14 -3.45
CA PRO A 367 -45.01 29.43 -2.06
C PRO A 367 -46.41 30.04 -1.91
N PRO A 368 -47.28 29.62 -0.94
CA PRO A 368 -47.02 28.70 0.17
C PRO A 368 -47.47 27.25 -0.06
N GLY A 369 -47.50 26.74 -1.28
CA GLY A 369 -47.99 25.40 -1.61
C GLY A 369 -46.95 24.26 -1.57
N THR A 370 -47.45 23.03 -1.54
CA THR A 370 -46.60 21.83 -1.76
C THR A 370 -46.18 21.74 -3.22
N PRO A 371 -44.92 21.38 -3.54
CA PRO A 371 -44.48 21.24 -4.93
C PRO A 371 -45.34 20.24 -5.70
N GLU A 372 -45.79 20.63 -6.89
CA GLU A 372 -46.60 19.80 -7.78
C GLU A 372 -45.69 19.06 -8.78
N ALA A 373 -45.87 17.74 -8.90
CA ALA A 373 -45.08 16.94 -9.85
C ALA A 373 -45.61 17.18 -11.28
N LEU A 374 -44.72 17.66 -12.16
CA LEU A 374 -45.03 17.89 -13.57
C LEU A 374 -44.83 16.62 -14.39
N PHE A 375 -43.68 15.99 -14.23
CA PHE A 375 -43.31 14.74 -14.92
C PHE A 375 -42.10 14.09 -14.26
N GLU A 376 -41.81 12.86 -14.68
CA GLU A 376 -40.69 12.07 -14.19
C GLU A 376 -39.89 11.51 -15.37
N LEU A 377 -38.57 11.55 -15.26
CA LEU A 377 -37.62 11.09 -16.28
C LEU A 377 -36.75 9.97 -15.73
N ASN A 378 -36.63 8.91 -16.49
CA ASN A 378 -35.57 7.92 -16.31
C ASN A 378 -34.35 8.41 -17.10
N THR A 379 -33.24 8.64 -16.43
CA THR A 379 -32.02 9.17 -17.02
C THR A 379 -30.87 8.21 -16.84
N VAL A 380 -29.95 8.23 -17.80
CA VAL A 380 -28.66 7.54 -17.69
C VAL A 380 -27.58 8.57 -17.99
N MET A 381 -26.76 8.85 -16.98
CA MET A 381 -25.64 9.77 -17.07
C MET A 381 -24.35 8.97 -17.22
N THR A 382 -23.59 9.23 -18.27
CA THR A 382 -22.24 8.69 -18.44
C THR A 382 -21.24 9.75 -18.08
N MET A 383 -20.48 9.48 -17.02
CA MET A 383 -19.45 10.37 -16.51
C MET A 383 -18.07 9.87 -16.96
N ASN A 384 -17.20 10.79 -17.38
CA ASN A 384 -15.79 10.53 -17.52
C ASN A 384 -15.11 10.75 -16.16
N ALA A 385 -14.34 9.78 -15.68
CA ALA A 385 -13.65 9.86 -14.40
C ALA A 385 -12.16 10.12 -14.63
N GLN A 386 -11.68 11.24 -14.08
CA GLN A 386 -10.25 11.52 -13.96
C GLN A 386 -9.77 11.02 -12.62
N LEU A 387 -8.74 10.20 -12.62
CA LEU A 387 -8.13 9.62 -11.43
C LEU A 387 -6.79 10.29 -11.16
N THR A 388 -6.57 10.72 -9.92
CA THR A 388 -5.34 11.37 -9.50
C THR A 388 -4.81 10.68 -8.25
N PRO A 389 -3.59 10.14 -8.26
CA PRO A 389 -3.02 9.51 -7.08
C PRO A 389 -2.69 10.53 -6.00
N ALA A 390 -2.95 10.16 -4.75
CA ALA A 390 -2.53 10.85 -3.55
C ALA A 390 -1.78 9.87 -2.63
N ALA A 391 -1.29 10.33 -1.50
CA ALA A 391 -0.44 9.51 -0.62
C ALA A 391 -1.12 8.21 -0.15
N SER A 392 -2.43 8.25 0.13
CA SER A 392 -3.18 7.12 0.71
C SER A 392 -4.50 6.81 0.00
N LYS A 393 -4.83 7.53 -1.06
CA LYS A 393 -6.07 7.35 -1.81
C LYS A 393 -5.92 7.76 -3.28
N LEU A 394 -6.84 7.30 -4.13
CA LEU A 394 -7.06 7.84 -5.46
C LEU A 394 -8.20 8.86 -5.38
N HIS A 395 -7.93 10.10 -5.75
CA HIS A 395 -8.96 11.09 -5.98
C HIS A 395 -9.69 10.81 -7.28
N ILE A 396 -11.01 11.02 -7.27
CA ILE A 396 -11.86 10.86 -8.43
C ILE A 396 -12.50 12.21 -8.70
N SER A 397 -12.37 12.71 -9.93
CA SER A 397 -13.09 13.87 -10.43
C SER A 397 -13.92 13.46 -11.64
N LEU A 398 -15.22 13.77 -11.59
CA LEU A 398 -16.19 13.43 -12.62
C LEU A 398 -16.50 14.62 -13.51
N SER A 399 -16.73 14.33 -14.79
CA SER A 399 -17.30 15.27 -15.74
C SER A 399 -18.38 14.58 -16.58
N LEU A 400 -19.47 15.26 -16.88
CA LEU A 400 -20.54 14.69 -17.70
C LEU A 400 -20.09 14.53 -19.15
N GLU A 401 -20.04 13.30 -19.64
CA GLU A 401 -19.76 12.98 -21.03
C GLU A 401 -21.06 12.97 -21.86
N ARG A 402 -22.07 12.24 -21.37
CA ARG A 402 -23.35 12.10 -22.03
C ARG A 402 -24.49 11.89 -21.02
N LEU A 403 -25.65 12.43 -21.35
CA LEU A 403 -26.92 12.19 -20.66
C LEU A 403 -27.95 11.70 -21.67
N SER A 404 -28.71 10.68 -21.31
CA SER A 404 -29.92 10.27 -22.02
C SER A 404 -31.11 10.30 -21.08
N ALA A 405 -32.24 10.76 -21.56
CA ALA A 405 -33.48 10.86 -20.76
C ALA A 405 -34.66 10.28 -21.52
N LYS A 406 -35.54 9.61 -20.79
CA LYS A 406 -36.82 9.09 -21.29
C LYS A 406 -37.89 9.39 -20.28
N LEU A 407 -39.12 9.69 -20.72
CA LEU A 407 -40.28 9.80 -19.82
C LEU A 407 -40.52 8.47 -19.10
N ALA A 408 -40.72 8.55 -17.79
CA ALA A 408 -41.05 7.38 -16.98
C ALA A 408 -42.46 6.87 -17.23
N SER A 409 -43.35 7.78 -17.63
CA SER A 409 -44.74 7.45 -18.00
C SER A 409 -45.12 7.95 -19.40
N PRO A 410 -45.72 7.13 -20.26
CA PRO A 410 -46.15 7.55 -21.60
C PRO A 410 -47.39 8.51 -21.55
N ALA A 411 -47.95 8.81 -20.41
CA ALA A 411 -49.09 9.73 -20.25
C ALA A 411 -48.71 11.20 -20.61
N HIS A 412 -47.44 11.56 -20.61
CA HIS A 412 -46.97 12.84 -21.03
C HIS A 412 -46.57 12.80 -22.52
N MET A 413 -47.37 13.43 -23.37
CA MET A 413 -47.21 13.38 -24.84
C MET A 413 -46.19 14.40 -25.33
N PHE A 414 -44.93 14.35 -24.91
CA PHE A 414 -43.82 15.10 -25.49
C PHE A 414 -42.55 14.30 -25.60
N ASP A 415 -41.64 14.72 -26.45
CA ASP A 415 -40.36 14.06 -26.65
C ASP A 415 -39.33 14.53 -25.61
N ALA A 416 -38.94 13.67 -24.69
CA ALA A 416 -37.95 13.96 -23.65
C ALA A 416 -36.56 14.33 -24.22
N SER A 417 -36.28 13.99 -25.46
CA SER A 417 -34.99 14.33 -26.10
C SER A 417 -34.78 15.85 -26.19
N ARG A 418 -35.84 16.63 -26.27
CA ARG A 418 -35.78 18.11 -26.28
C ARG A 418 -35.28 18.69 -24.95
N LEU A 419 -35.46 17.98 -23.84
CA LEU A 419 -34.97 18.39 -22.51
C LEU A 419 -33.54 17.98 -22.27
N GLN A 420 -32.91 17.18 -23.12
CA GLN A 420 -31.62 16.56 -22.88
C GLN A 420 -30.49 17.57 -22.70
N GLU A 421 -30.47 18.64 -23.49
CA GLU A 421 -29.44 19.70 -23.38
C GLU A 421 -29.62 20.53 -22.10
N TRP A 422 -30.86 20.89 -21.79
CA TRP A 422 -31.21 21.58 -20.54
C TRP A 422 -30.82 20.73 -19.31
N LEU A 423 -31.21 19.47 -19.28
CA LEU A 423 -30.82 18.54 -18.20
C LEU A 423 -29.30 18.40 -18.10
N SER A 424 -28.62 18.28 -19.23
CA SER A 424 -27.15 18.17 -19.26
C SER A 424 -26.49 19.43 -18.66
N THR A 425 -27.06 20.61 -18.89
CA THR A 425 -26.59 21.87 -18.31
C THR A 425 -26.80 21.85 -16.79
N LEU A 426 -27.99 21.49 -16.30
CA LEU A 426 -28.26 21.35 -14.86
C LEU A 426 -27.36 20.37 -14.15
N VAL A 427 -27.15 19.21 -14.76
CA VAL A 427 -26.24 18.20 -14.23
C VAL A 427 -24.82 18.75 -14.13
N ARG A 428 -24.34 19.44 -15.15
CA ARG A 428 -22.98 20.04 -15.14
C ARG A 428 -22.80 21.12 -14.09
N VAL A 429 -23.81 21.97 -13.88
CA VAL A 429 -23.65 23.13 -13.00
C VAL A 429 -24.01 22.86 -11.53
N ALA A 430 -24.89 21.90 -11.26
CA ALA A 430 -25.36 21.60 -9.92
C ALA A 430 -24.93 20.20 -9.43
N TYR A 431 -25.16 19.16 -10.22
CA TYR A 431 -24.95 17.78 -9.78
C TYR A 431 -23.46 17.38 -9.77
N VAL A 432 -22.73 17.65 -10.85
CA VAL A 432 -21.30 17.28 -10.95
C VAL A 432 -20.45 17.95 -9.88
N PRO A 433 -20.60 19.26 -9.56
CA PRO A 433 -19.84 19.85 -8.46
C PRO A 433 -20.12 19.20 -7.11
N LYS A 434 -21.40 18.90 -6.81
CA LYS A 434 -21.77 18.17 -5.58
C LYS A 434 -21.12 16.79 -5.54
N LEU A 435 -21.22 16.01 -6.63
CA LEU A 435 -20.59 14.69 -6.70
C LEU A 435 -19.09 14.74 -6.44
N ASN A 436 -18.39 15.73 -7.01
CA ASN A 436 -16.95 15.86 -6.83
C ASN A 436 -16.56 16.20 -5.39
N VAL A 437 -17.42 16.92 -4.66
CA VAL A 437 -17.24 17.13 -3.21
C VAL A 437 -17.45 15.83 -2.43
N ASP A 438 -18.50 15.08 -2.73
CA ASP A 438 -18.80 13.83 -2.05
C ASP A 438 -17.77 12.73 -2.35
N LEU A 439 -17.18 12.75 -3.55
CA LEU A 439 -16.13 11.84 -3.98
C LEU A 439 -14.75 12.17 -3.41
N ASP A 440 -14.60 13.24 -2.60
CA ASP A 440 -13.32 13.51 -1.92
C ASP A 440 -12.92 12.41 -0.95
N VAL A 441 -13.83 11.56 -0.54
CA VAL A 441 -13.52 10.32 0.20
C VAL A 441 -12.49 9.48 -0.57
N GLY A 442 -12.57 9.44 -1.90
CA GLY A 442 -11.67 8.74 -2.81
C GLY A 442 -11.72 7.22 -2.70
N ILE A 443 -10.85 6.56 -3.46
CA ILE A 443 -10.63 5.11 -3.35
C ILE A 443 -9.42 4.89 -2.45
N PRO A 444 -9.55 4.22 -1.31
CA PRO A 444 -8.46 4.01 -0.38
C PRO A 444 -7.39 3.08 -0.97
N LEU A 445 -6.13 3.36 -0.64
CA LEU A 445 -4.98 2.55 -1.01
C LEU A 445 -4.42 1.84 0.24
N PRO A 446 -3.89 0.62 0.12
CA PRO A 446 -3.23 -0.06 1.23
C PRO A 446 -1.94 0.69 1.60
N LYS A 447 -1.62 0.71 2.88
CA LYS A 447 -0.31 1.18 3.34
C LYS A 447 0.73 0.09 3.11
N ILE A 448 1.75 0.37 2.33
CA ILE A 448 2.78 -0.62 2.00
C ILE A 448 4.14 0.00 2.33
N LEU A 449 4.77 -0.48 3.41
CA LEU A 449 5.97 0.15 3.96
C LEU A 449 5.76 1.67 4.10
N ASN A 450 6.67 2.48 3.57
CA ASN A 450 6.54 3.94 3.52
C ASN A 450 6.37 4.46 2.08
N VAL A 451 5.83 3.63 1.18
CA VAL A 451 5.62 4.02 -0.22
C VAL A 451 4.59 5.14 -0.30
N ASN A 452 4.97 6.25 -0.92
CA ASN A 452 4.10 7.39 -1.18
C ASN A 452 3.56 7.33 -2.61
N PHE A 453 2.26 7.13 -2.75
CA PHE A 453 1.63 7.02 -4.06
C PHE A 453 1.36 8.37 -4.75
N ALA A 454 1.55 9.51 -4.07
CA ALA A 454 1.26 10.83 -4.65
C ALA A 454 2.09 11.14 -5.91
N THR A 455 3.28 10.55 -6.04
CA THR A 455 4.18 10.72 -7.19
C THR A 455 4.11 9.56 -8.18
N SER A 456 3.15 8.64 -8.00
CA SER A 456 3.03 7.47 -8.85
C SER A 456 2.58 7.82 -10.28
N ALA A 457 3.12 7.09 -11.24
CA ALA A 457 2.53 6.99 -12.57
C ALA A 457 1.26 6.13 -12.49
N LEU A 458 0.17 6.61 -13.09
CA LEU A 458 -1.12 5.94 -13.10
C LEU A 458 -1.41 5.40 -14.49
N GLU A 459 -1.76 4.12 -14.58
CA GLU A 459 -2.21 3.47 -15.79
C GLU A 459 -3.58 2.80 -15.55
N ILE A 460 -4.55 3.08 -16.42
CA ILE A 460 -5.84 2.38 -16.41
C ILE A 460 -5.75 1.21 -17.38
N ILE A 461 -5.87 0.01 -16.85
CA ILE A 461 -5.93 -1.24 -17.59
C ILE A 461 -7.36 -1.81 -17.56
N GLU A 462 -7.58 -2.94 -18.19
CA GLU A 462 -8.86 -3.63 -18.09
C GLU A 462 -9.11 -4.13 -16.66
N ASN A 463 -10.23 -3.73 -16.08
CA ASN A 463 -10.70 -4.08 -14.72
C ASN A 463 -9.82 -3.58 -13.57
N ALA A 464 -8.83 -2.71 -13.81
CA ALA A 464 -8.00 -2.20 -12.73
C ALA A 464 -7.30 -0.88 -13.08
N VAL A 465 -6.77 -0.25 -12.03
CA VAL A 465 -5.82 0.86 -12.11
C VAL A 465 -4.50 0.38 -11.54
N VAL A 466 -3.41 0.64 -12.22
CA VAL A 466 -2.05 0.33 -11.77
C VAL A 466 -1.33 1.62 -11.41
N LEU A 467 -0.79 1.66 -10.21
CA LEU A 467 0.06 2.74 -9.72
C LEU A 467 1.51 2.23 -9.70
N THR A 468 2.42 2.97 -10.30
CA THR A 468 3.85 2.65 -10.33
C THR A 468 4.65 3.77 -9.71
N VAL A 469 5.47 3.45 -8.70
CA VAL A 469 6.34 4.38 -7.98
C VAL A 469 7.78 3.97 -8.23
N ALA A 470 8.66 4.93 -8.55
CA ALA A 470 10.09 4.70 -8.59
C ALA A 470 10.63 4.45 -7.17
N SER A 471 11.45 3.41 -7.03
CA SER A 471 12.05 2.99 -5.76
C SER A 471 13.31 3.78 -5.44
#